data_e14a9aa8dab6e18dc1a2b3494f762989
#
_entry.id   e14a9aa8dab6e18dc1a2b3494f762989
#
_cell.length_a   1.000
_cell.length_b   1.000
_cell.length_c   1.000
_cell.angle_alpha   90.00
_cell.angle_beta   90.00
_cell.angle_gamma   90.00
#
_symmetry.space_group_name_H-M   'P 1'
#
loop_
_entity.id
_entity.type
_entity.pdbx_description
1 polymer ?
#
loop_
_entity_poly.entity_id
_entity_poly.type
_entity_poly.pdbx_seq_one_letter_code
_entity_poly.pdbx_strand_id
1 'polypeptide(L)'
;MDTQRKKHLHIISFDIPFPANYGGVFHKIRSLSSLGIEITLHCYQYGRKPSSELEALCRKVYYYPRSSSPGNLFSKLPFIVKSRQSTSLLKNLLNDDDPILFEGLHSCAFLDHPLLKERVKVYRESNIEHEYYQHLAKAENNLSKKLFFLLEAWKLQRFEPILKHADLILTVSDSDNQQLASRYGEQKCYHIPSFHGHDSVTAKEGLGSYCLYQGKLSVPENAIAAEYLITEVFAESNIPFIIAGMDPSERLKQLTETYANITLIPNPDDSTMQKLTSEAGVHVMVTFQATGLKLKLLNTLYSGRHCLVNQNMVEGTWLANLCHIENDPLKLRDRAASLLETPFTTEDINQREVGLMPYNNMEKRRRIIDLIWRRETGMN
;
A
#
# COMPACT_ATOMS: atom_id res chain seq x y z
N MET A 1 35.17 -25.06 3.89
CA MET A 1 33.87 -24.52 4.33
C MET A 1 33.63 -23.28 3.50
N ASP A 2 32.81 -23.41 2.50
CA ASP A 2 32.47 -22.29 1.61
C ASP A 2 31.57 -21.35 2.44
N THR A 3 32.13 -20.24 2.90
CA THR A 3 31.36 -19.19 3.58
C THR A 3 30.52 -18.51 2.50
N GLN A 4 29.34 -19.09 2.25
CA GLN A 4 28.35 -18.48 1.34
C GLN A 4 28.17 -17.02 1.79
N ARG A 5 28.64 -16.07 0.98
CA ARG A 5 28.50 -14.62 1.24
C ARG A 5 27.03 -14.34 1.57
N LYS A 6 26.75 -13.78 2.72
CA LYS A 6 25.38 -13.43 3.09
C LYS A 6 24.82 -12.48 2.04
N LYS A 7 23.63 -12.80 1.57
CA LYS A 7 22.92 -11.93 0.60
C LYS A 7 22.63 -10.59 1.24
N HIS A 8 23.03 -9.52 0.58
CA HIS A 8 22.82 -8.15 1.04
C HIS A 8 22.01 -7.37 0.00
N LEU A 9 21.13 -6.45 0.45
CA LEU A 9 20.23 -5.67 -0.40
C LEU A 9 20.14 -4.23 0.10
N HIS A 10 20.37 -3.28 -0.78
CA HIS A 10 20.01 -1.88 -0.53
C HIS A 10 18.54 -1.66 -0.85
N ILE A 11 17.80 -1.03 0.07
CA ILE A 11 16.42 -0.59 -0.16
C ILE A 11 16.37 0.92 -0.02
N ILE A 12 15.92 1.62 -1.08
CA ILE A 12 15.72 3.06 -1.06
C ILE A 12 14.23 3.33 -0.92
N SER A 13 13.83 3.80 0.24
CA SER A 13 12.43 4.17 0.54
C SER A 13 12.25 5.69 0.43
N PHE A 14 11.14 6.10 -0.17
CA PHE A 14 10.82 7.52 -0.35
C PHE A 14 10.42 8.24 0.95
N ASP A 15 10.17 7.50 2.03
CA ASP A 15 9.86 7.95 3.39
C ASP A 15 10.41 6.95 4.41
N ILE A 16 10.36 7.25 5.71
CA ILE A 16 10.63 6.30 6.78
C ILE A 16 9.45 5.32 6.84
N PRO A 17 9.66 4.00 6.60
CA PRO A 17 8.55 3.05 6.45
C PRO A 17 7.94 2.56 7.77
N PHE A 18 8.17 3.27 8.88
CA PHE A 18 7.60 2.95 10.19
C PHE A 18 6.94 4.20 10.82
N PRO A 19 5.75 4.10 11.46
CA PRO A 19 4.87 2.92 11.57
C PRO A 19 4.41 2.37 10.21
N ALA A 20 4.09 1.06 10.18
CA ALA A 20 3.80 0.29 8.98
C ALA A 20 2.45 0.68 8.35
N ASN A 21 2.40 1.74 7.58
CA ASN A 21 1.17 2.25 6.99
C ASN A 21 1.23 2.62 5.50
N TYR A 22 2.36 2.41 4.81
CA TYR A 22 2.47 2.68 3.37
C TYR A 22 3.11 1.52 2.61
N GLY A 23 2.44 1.07 1.53
CA GLY A 23 3.00 0.18 0.50
C GLY A 23 3.59 -1.15 0.95
N GLY A 24 3.43 -1.49 2.24
CA GLY A 24 4.00 -2.72 2.78
C GLY A 24 5.53 -2.74 2.88
N VAL A 25 6.23 -1.60 2.78
CA VAL A 25 7.70 -1.54 2.80
C VAL A 25 8.28 -2.08 4.10
N PHE A 26 7.71 -1.68 5.25
CA PHE A 26 8.12 -2.22 6.56
C PHE A 26 7.96 -3.75 6.62
N HIS A 27 6.80 -4.26 6.22
CA HIS A 27 6.51 -5.70 6.23
C HIS A 27 7.41 -6.47 5.26
N LYS A 28 7.80 -5.86 4.12
CA LYS A 28 8.78 -6.42 3.18
C LYS A 28 10.17 -6.51 3.83
N ILE A 29 10.64 -5.44 4.47
CA ILE A 29 11.91 -5.42 5.19
C ILE A 29 11.92 -6.54 6.25
N ARG A 30 10.90 -6.60 7.11
CA ARG A 30 10.75 -7.64 8.13
C ARG A 30 10.77 -9.05 7.51
N SER A 31 10.04 -9.24 6.42
CA SER A 31 9.92 -10.53 5.75
C SER A 31 11.23 -10.96 5.09
N LEU A 32 11.97 -10.07 4.43
CA LEU A 32 13.26 -10.39 3.82
C LEU A 32 14.34 -10.63 4.88
N SER A 33 14.41 -9.80 5.91
CA SER A 33 15.36 -9.94 7.03
C SER A 33 15.17 -11.29 7.76
N SER A 34 13.93 -11.77 7.92
CA SER A 34 13.65 -13.07 8.55
C SER A 34 14.19 -14.29 7.77
N LEU A 35 14.59 -14.11 6.49
CA LEU A 35 15.31 -15.11 5.69
C LEU A 35 16.83 -14.92 5.68
N GLY A 36 17.36 -14.06 6.56
CA GLY A 36 18.79 -13.81 6.67
C GLY A 36 19.34 -12.86 5.60
N ILE A 37 18.47 -12.15 4.85
CA ILE A 37 18.92 -11.09 3.95
C ILE A 37 19.36 -9.89 4.80
N GLU A 38 20.61 -9.49 4.66
CA GLU A 38 21.11 -8.26 5.28
C GLU A 38 20.61 -7.05 4.48
N ILE A 39 19.94 -6.10 5.14
CA ILE A 39 19.35 -4.93 4.50
C ILE A 39 20.07 -3.67 4.93
N THR A 40 20.53 -2.87 3.96
CA THR A 40 20.88 -1.47 4.17
C THR A 40 19.71 -0.61 3.68
N LEU A 41 19.03 0.03 4.64
CA LEU A 41 17.88 0.89 4.35
C LEU A 41 18.31 2.34 4.17
N HIS A 42 17.91 2.95 3.07
CA HIS A 42 18.05 4.37 2.79
C HIS A 42 16.67 5.01 2.78
N CYS A 43 16.37 5.92 3.70
CA CYS A 43 15.06 6.55 3.77
C CYS A 43 15.15 8.07 3.95
N TYR A 44 14.12 8.77 3.45
CA TYR A 44 14.03 10.21 3.53
C TYR A 44 13.14 10.64 4.69
N GLN A 45 13.58 11.66 5.43
CA GLN A 45 12.82 12.21 6.55
C GLN A 45 11.75 13.18 6.04
N TYR A 46 10.50 12.81 6.24
CA TYR A 46 9.34 13.63 5.94
C TYR A 46 8.21 13.34 6.92
N GLY A 47 8.07 14.18 7.95
CA GLY A 47 7.01 14.03 8.95
C GLY A 47 7.15 12.86 9.93
N ARG A 48 8.18 11.99 9.76
CA ARG A 48 8.45 10.83 10.62
C ARG A 48 9.84 10.91 11.23
N LYS A 49 9.98 10.29 12.40
CA LYS A 49 11.25 10.21 13.14
C LYS A 49 11.98 8.91 12.83
N PRO A 50 13.31 8.85 13.03
CA PRO A 50 14.07 7.61 13.08
C PRO A 50 13.40 6.57 13.98
N SER A 51 13.56 5.28 13.66
CA SER A 51 12.86 4.18 14.31
C SER A 51 13.84 3.09 14.73
N SER A 52 13.84 2.79 16.02
CA SER A 52 14.60 1.68 16.61
C SER A 52 14.17 0.32 16.04
N GLU A 53 12.92 0.17 15.64
CA GLU A 53 12.39 -1.05 15.01
C GLU A 53 13.03 -1.29 13.65
N LEU A 54 13.24 -0.24 12.85
CA LEU A 54 13.94 -0.35 11.57
C LEU A 54 15.42 -0.64 11.77
N GLU A 55 16.05 -0.01 12.76
CA GLU A 55 17.46 -0.21 13.09
C GLU A 55 17.74 -1.63 13.60
N ALA A 56 16.77 -2.24 14.31
CA ALA A 56 16.87 -3.63 14.74
C ALA A 56 16.69 -4.65 13.61
N LEU A 57 15.93 -4.31 12.56
CA LEU A 57 15.67 -5.19 11.41
C LEU A 57 16.72 -5.10 10.32
N CYS A 58 17.42 -3.98 10.23
CA CYS A 58 18.37 -3.68 9.16
C CYS A 58 19.82 -3.74 9.66
N ARG A 59 20.73 -4.16 8.79
CA ARG A 59 22.19 -4.05 9.05
C ARG A 59 22.59 -2.60 9.29
N LYS A 60 21.99 -1.66 8.52
CA LYS A 60 22.20 -0.22 8.65
C LYS A 60 21.00 0.56 8.13
N VAL A 61 20.68 1.67 8.78
CA VAL A 61 19.66 2.62 8.32
C VAL A 61 20.31 3.99 8.13
N TYR A 62 20.13 4.56 6.96
CA TYR A 62 20.54 5.92 6.64
C TYR A 62 19.31 6.80 6.50
N TYR A 63 19.31 7.92 7.21
CA TYR A 63 18.23 8.92 7.17
C TYR A 63 18.71 10.16 6.42
N TYR A 64 18.06 10.50 5.32
CA TYR A 64 18.38 11.66 4.52
C TYR A 64 17.34 12.76 4.68
N PRO A 65 17.74 14.04 4.75
CA PRO A 65 16.77 15.12 4.74
C PRO A 65 16.09 15.20 3.38
N ARG A 66 14.75 15.33 3.38
CA ARG A 66 14.02 15.67 2.17
C ARG A 66 14.08 17.18 1.95
N SER A 67 14.51 17.60 0.74
CA SER A 67 14.53 19.01 0.38
C SER A 67 13.14 19.53 0.10
N SER A 68 12.65 20.47 0.93
CA SER A 68 11.37 21.17 0.72
C SER A 68 11.53 22.53 0.02
N SER A 69 12.72 22.83 -0.55
CA SER A 69 12.98 24.11 -1.20
C SER A 69 11.97 24.39 -2.32
N PRO A 70 11.35 25.59 -2.36
CA PRO A 70 10.45 26.01 -3.44
C PRO A 70 11.13 25.97 -4.82
N GLY A 71 12.45 26.16 -4.89
CA GLY A 71 13.23 26.04 -6.13
C GLY A 71 13.12 24.68 -6.81
N ASN A 72 12.79 23.60 -6.07
CA ASN A 72 12.57 22.28 -6.64
C ASN A 72 11.37 22.24 -7.60
N LEU A 73 10.41 23.17 -7.47
CA LEU A 73 9.25 23.28 -8.38
C LEU A 73 9.66 23.66 -9.80
N PHE A 74 10.74 24.41 -9.96
CA PHE A 74 11.27 24.85 -11.25
C PHE A 74 12.25 23.82 -11.89
N SER A 75 12.51 22.71 -11.21
CA SER A 75 13.32 21.63 -11.76
C SER A 75 12.61 20.94 -12.93
N LYS A 76 13.41 20.44 -13.89
CA LYS A 76 12.93 19.52 -14.94
C LYS A 76 12.48 18.18 -14.37
N LEU A 77 13.06 17.74 -13.24
CA LEU A 77 12.64 16.55 -12.52
C LEU A 77 11.32 16.83 -11.78
N PRO A 78 10.46 15.81 -11.60
CA PRO A 78 9.31 15.91 -10.72
C PRO A 78 9.73 16.34 -9.30
N PHE A 79 8.91 17.13 -8.64
CA PHE A 79 9.22 17.61 -7.27
C PHE A 79 9.44 16.45 -6.30
N ILE A 80 8.62 15.39 -6.42
CA ILE A 80 8.74 14.22 -5.55
C ILE A 80 10.07 13.48 -5.72
N VAL A 81 10.67 13.51 -6.90
CA VAL A 81 11.99 12.93 -7.19
C VAL A 81 13.09 13.91 -6.78
N LYS A 82 13.00 15.19 -7.22
CA LYS A 82 14.00 16.22 -6.95
C LYS A 82 14.21 16.46 -5.46
N SER A 83 13.14 16.44 -4.70
CA SER A 83 13.18 16.62 -3.24
C SER A 83 13.92 15.48 -2.51
N ARG A 84 14.14 14.35 -3.19
CA ARG A 84 14.83 13.15 -2.66
C ARG A 84 16.16 12.87 -3.37
N GLN A 85 16.70 13.82 -4.08
CA GLN A 85 18.04 13.70 -4.70
C GLN A 85 19.11 14.07 -3.66
N SER A 86 19.85 13.07 -3.17
CA SER A 86 20.90 13.23 -2.15
C SER A 86 22.22 12.67 -2.65
N THR A 87 23.26 13.52 -2.67
CA THR A 87 24.64 13.09 -2.99
C THR A 87 25.19 12.10 -1.96
N SER A 88 24.78 12.23 -0.71
CA SER A 88 25.15 11.28 0.35
C SER A 88 24.53 9.90 0.13
N LEU A 89 23.32 9.80 -0.44
CA LEU A 89 22.75 8.53 -0.86
C LEU A 89 23.65 7.87 -1.91
N LEU A 90 23.98 8.58 -2.99
CA LEU A 90 24.83 8.04 -4.04
C LEU A 90 26.19 7.57 -3.48
N LYS A 91 26.83 8.39 -2.63
CA LYS A 91 28.09 8.03 -1.97
C LYS A 91 27.96 6.73 -1.17
N ASN A 92 26.87 6.56 -0.42
CA ASN A 92 26.64 5.36 0.39
C ASN A 92 26.36 4.12 -0.49
N LEU A 93 25.69 4.28 -1.63
CA LEU A 93 25.46 3.20 -2.57
C LEU A 93 26.77 2.73 -3.24
N LEU A 94 27.76 3.60 -3.41
CA LEU A 94 29.04 3.28 -4.05
C LEU A 94 30.04 2.58 -3.12
N ASN A 95 29.66 2.23 -1.90
CA ASN A 95 30.53 1.50 -0.97
C ASN A 95 30.64 0.00 -1.27
N ASP A 96 29.75 -0.55 -2.08
CA ASP A 96 29.69 -1.95 -2.50
C ASP A 96 28.99 -2.09 -3.86
N ASP A 97 28.81 -3.34 -4.33
CA ASP A 97 28.16 -3.65 -5.60
C ASP A 97 26.87 -4.46 -5.43
N ASP A 98 26.31 -4.52 -4.21
CA ASP A 98 25.12 -5.31 -3.91
C ASP A 98 23.86 -4.74 -4.60
N PRO A 99 22.83 -5.56 -4.87
CA PRO A 99 21.59 -5.14 -5.53
C PRO A 99 20.89 -3.97 -4.85
N ILE A 100 20.17 -3.15 -5.64
CA ILE A 100 19.44 -1.98 -5.15
C ILE A 100 17.96 -2.10 -5.50
N LEU A 101 17.09 -1.99 -4.50
CA LEU A 101 15.64 -1.93 -4.67
C LEU A 101 15.14 -0.49 -4.43
N PHE A 102 14.54 0.10 -5.45
CA PHE A 102 13.97 1.45 -5.47
C PHE A 102 12.47 1.38 -5.20
N GLU A 103 12.02 1.90 -4.06
CA GLU A 103 10.58 1.96 -3.69
C GLU A 103 9.92 3.19 -4.30
N GLY A 104 9.06 2.97 -5.28
CA GLY A 104 8.34 4.02 -6.00
C GLY A 104 9.24 4.89 -6.88
N LEU A 105 8.63 5.58 -7.82
CA LEU A 105 9.33 6.48 -8.75
C LEU A 105 10.04 7.63 -8.02
N HIS A 106 9.56 7.99 -6.83
CA HIS A 106 10.15 8.98 -5.93
C HIS A 106 11.63 8.72 -5.58
N SER A 107 12.03 7.44 -5.50
CA SER A 107 13.37 7.02 -5.10
C SER A 107 14.36 6.90 -6.28
N CYS A 108 13.87 7.05 -7.53
CA CYS A 108 14.59 6.70 -8.75
C CYS A 108 15.53 7.80 -9.28
N ALA A 109 15.92 8.80 -8.45
CA ALA A 109 16.78 9.89 -8.90
C ALA A 109 18.16 9.45 -9.45
N PHE A 110 18.62 8.24 -9.08
CA PHE A 110 19.92 7.68 -9.50
C PHE A 110 19.80 6.34 -10.24
N LEU A 111 18.61 5.96 -10.70
CA LEU A 111 18.37 4.68 -11.36
C LEU A 111 19.20 4.53 -12.66
N ASP A 112 19.44 5.62 -13.38
CA ASP A 112 20.23 5.69 -14.61
C ASP A 112 21.68 6.15 -14.39
N HIS A 113 22.13 6.27 -13.11
CA HIS A 113 23.45 6.83 -12.82
C HIS A 113 24.57 5.92 -13.37
N PRO A 114 25.55 6.47 -14.14
CA PRO A 114 26.59 5.66 -14.81
C PRO A 114 27.40 4.76 -13.86
N LEU A 115 27.71 5.23 -12.64
CA LEU A 115 28.45 4.45 -11.63
C LEU A 115 27.64 3.29 -11.04
N LEU A 116 26.33 3.21 -11.28
CA LEU A 116 25.47 2.11 -10.85
C LEU A 116 25.07 1.20 -12.03
N LYS A 117 25.68 1.35 -13.20
CA LYS A 117 25.27 0.67 -14.43
C LYS A 117 25.32 -0.85 -14.31
N GLU A 118 26.37 -1.38 -13.69
CA GLU A 118 26.60 -2.81 -13.58
C GLU A 118 25.88 -3.48 -12.40
N ARG A 119 25.22 -2.70 -11.55
CA ARG A 119 24.47 -3.22 -10.40
C ARG A 119 23.08 -3.67 -10.79
N VAL A 120 22.60 -4.76 -10.17
CA VAL A 120 21.22 -5.18 -10.29
C VAL A 120 20.29 -4.14 -9.65
N LYS A 121 19.43 -3.56 -10.45
CA LYS A 121 18.48 -2.50 -10.06
C LYS A 121 17.05 -2.98 -10.19
N VAL A 122 16.36 -3.00 -9.06
CA VAL A 122 14.98 -3.43 -8.95
C VAL A 122 14.11 -2.21 -8.68
N TYR A 123 13.15 -1.95 -9.54
CA TYR A 123 12.11 -0.97 -9.27
C TYR A 123 10.90 -1.66 -8.64
N ARG A 124 10.43 -1.15 -7.52
CA ARG A 124 9.18 -1.57 -6.89
C ARG A 124 8.13 -0.48 -7.09
N GLU A 125 7.16 -0.78 -7.89
CA GLU A 125 6.04 0.12 -8.15
C GLU A 125 5.12 0.16 -6.92
N SER A 126 4.54 1.32 -6.65
CA SER A 126 3.48 1.53 -5.65
C SER A 126 2.19 2.02 -6.30
N ASN A 127 2.31 2.82 -7.35
CA ASN A 127 1.27 3.32 -8.23
C ASN A 127 1.93 3.73 -9.55
N ILE A 128 1.17 3.81 -10.62
CA ILE A 128 1.59 4.55 -11.81
C ILE A 128 1.45 6.04 -11.48
N GLU A 129 2.57 6.65 -11.07
CA GLU A 129 2.57 7.93 -10.36
C GLU A 129 1.94 9.07 -11.16
N HIS A 130 2.14 9.12 -12.49
CA HIS A 130 1.53 10.18 -13.30
C HIS A 130 0.00 10.07 -13.36
N GLU A 131 -0.56 8.86 -13.39
CA GLU A 131 -2.01 8.62 -13.34
C GLU A 131 -2.57 8.96 -11.96
N TYR A 132 -1.87 8.56 -10.90
CA TYR A 132 -2.24 8.91 -9.54
C TYR A 132 -2.34 10.44 -9.35
N TYR A 133 -1.35 11.20 -9.85
CA TYR A 133 -1.38 12.67 -9.77
C TYR A 133 -2.47 13.28 -10.65
N GLN A 134 -2.83 12.67 -11.78
CA GLN A 134 -4.00 13.08 -12.58
C GLN A 134 -5.31 12.89 -11.80
N HIS A 135 -5.45 11.77 -11.07
CA HIS A 135 -6.61 11.54 -10.22
C HIS A 135 -6.68 12.53 -9.07
N LEU A 136 -5.56 12.85 -8.42
CA LEU A 136 -5.49 13.90 -7.41
C LEU A 136 -5.94 15.25 -7.97
N ALA A 137 -5.50 15.60 -9.18
CA ALA A 137 -5.91 16.85 -9.84
C ALA A 137 -7.41 16.90 -10.16
N LYS A 138 -8.02 15.75 -10.54
CA LYS A 138 -9.47 15.67 -10.79
C LYS A 138 -10.29 15.86 -9.50
N ALA A 139 -9.81 15.33 -8.39
CA ALA A 139 -10.48 15.40 -7.08
C ALA A 139 -10.25 16.72 -6.34
N GLU A 140 -9.26 17.53 -6.74
CA GLU A 140 -8.88 18.77 -6.02
C GLU A 140 -9.72 19.97 -6.49
N ASN A 141 -10.30 20.67 -5.51
CA ASN A 141 -11.10 21.88 -5.74
C ASN A 141 -10.26 23.18 -5.73
N ASN A 142 -9.12 23.18 -5.06
CA ASN A 142 -8.22 24.34 -5.01
C ASN A 142 -7.44 24.45 -6.33
N LEU A 143 -7.67 25.53 -7.09
CA LEU A 143 -7.08 25.73 -8.42
C LEU A 143 -5.54 25.70 -8.44
N SER A 144 -4.88 26.26 -7.43
CA SER A 144 -3.41 26.28 -7.36
C SER A 144 -2.84 24.88 -7.10
N LYS A 145 -3.46 24.11 -6.21
CA LYS A 145 -3.09 22.70 -5.97
C LYS A 145 -3.39 21.81 -7.18
N LYS A 146 -4.54 22.03 -7.82
CA LYS A 146 -4.92 21.32 -9.05
C LYS A 146 -3.89 21.54 -10.16
N LEU A 147 -3.48 22.78 -10.38
CA LEU A 147 -2.44 23.11 -11.35
C LEU A 147 -1.09 22.47 -10.99
N PHE A 148 -0.73 22.47 -9.73
CA PHE A 148 0.46 21.77 -9.24
C PHE A 148 0.41 20.27 -9.56
N PHE A 149 -0.72 19.59 -9.27
CA PHE A 149 -0.87 18.16 -9.55
C PHE A 149 -0.81 17.86 -11.05
N LEU A 150 -1.40 18.69 -11.91
CA LEU A 150 -1.31 18.52 -13.37
C LEU A 150 0.12 18.69 -13.88
N LEU A 151 0.84 19.69 -13.37
CA LEU A 151 2.25 19.90 -13.74
C LEU A 151 3.14 18.73 -13.27
N GLU A 152 2.93 18.23 -12.05
CA GLU A 152 3.66 17.08 -11.55
C GLU A 152 3.31 15.80 -12.33
N ALA A 153 2.04 15.56 -12.66
CA ALA A 153 1.64 14.44 -13.50
C ALA A 153 2.38 14.46 -14.84
N TRP A 154 2.46 15.63 -15.49
CA TRP A 154 3.17 15.79 -16.76
C TRP A 154 4.69 15.54 -16.60
N LYS A 155 5.31 16.04 -15.54
CA LYS A 155 6.74 15.78 -15.25
C LYS A 155 6.99 14.29 -14.96
N LEU A 156 6.10 13.65 -14.20
CA LEU A 156 6.19 12.23 -13.85
C LEU A 156 6.08 11.35 -15.09
N GLN A 157 5.14 11.65 -15.98
CA GLN A 157 4.99 10.94 -17.24
C GLN A 157 6.27 11.03 -18.11
N ARG A 158 6.93 12.20 -18.10
CA ARG A 158 8.21 12.38 -18.81
C ARG A 158 9.40 11.74 -18.11
N PHE A 159 9.33 11.54 -16.81
CA PHE A 159 10.39 10.92 -16.03
C PHE A 159 10.28 9.39 -15.99
N GLU A 160 9.07 8.84 -16.08
CA GLU A 160 8.81 7.38 -16.01
C GLU A 160 9.72 6.55 -16.95
N PRO A 161 10.08 6.99 -18.18
CA PRO A 161 11.00 6.24 -19.05
C PRO A 161 12.37 5.92 -18.43
N ILE A 162 12.74 6.51 -17.30
CA ILE A 162 13.93 6.11 -16.53
C ILE A 162 13.88 4.63 -16.13
N LEU A 163 12.69 4.05 -16.00
CA LEU A 163 12.46 2.64 -15.63
C LEU A 163 13.04 1.64 -16.63
N LYS A 164 13.36 2.07 -17.87
CA LYS A 164 14.12 1.24 -18.83
C LYS A 164 15.48 0.77 -18.27
N HIS A 165 16.06 1.52 -17.32
CA HIS A 165 17.32 1.22 -16.66
C HIS A 165 17.19 0.28 -15.46
N ALA A 166 15.98 -0.11 -15.08
CA ALA A 166 15.74 -1.18 -14.12
C ALA A 166 15.93 -2.55 -14.79
N ASP A 167 16.52 -3.49 -14.06
CA ASP A 167 16.65 -4.88 -14.48
C ASP A 167 15.37 -5.66 -14.18
N LEU A 168 14.69 -5.28 -13.09
CA LEU A 168 13.42 -5.86 -12.65
C LEU A 168 12.44 -4.74 -12.29
N ILE A 169 11.18 -4.94 -12.65
CA ILE A 169 10.04 -4.08 -12.29
C ILE A 169 9.04 -4.96 -11.55
N LEU A 170 8.83 -4.66 -10.26
CA LEU A 170 7.91 -5.40 -9.40
C LEU A 170 6.67 -4.55 -9.16
N THR A 171 5.51 -4.99 -9.64
CA THR A 171 4.24 -4.25 -9.55
C THR A 171 3.37 -4.75 -8.41
N VAL A 172 2.48 -3.91 -7.90
CA VAL A 172 1.57 -4.26 -6.80
C VAL A 172 0.23 -4.80 -7.28
N SER A 173 -0.17 -4.48 -8.52
CA SER A 173 -1.40 -4.95 -9.14
C SER A 173 -1.12 -5.63 -10.48
N ASP A 174 -2.04 -6.48 -10.92
CA ASP A 174 -1.93 -7.16 -12.19
C ASP A 174 -2.15 -6.19 -13.37
N SER A 175 -3.06 -5.23 -13.24
CA SER A 175 -3.30 -4.18 -14.25
C SER A 175 -2.04 -3.33 -14.50
N ASP A 176 -1.37 -2.89 -13.42
CA ASP A 176 -0.14 -2.12 -13.55
C ASP A 176 1.00 -2.98 -14.13
N ASN A 177 1.01 -4.27 -13.79
CA ASN A 177 1.96 -5.21 -14.38
C ASN A 177 1.80 -5.31 -15.89
N GLN A 178 0.58 -5.50 -16.40
CA GLN A 178 0.30 -5.56 -17.82
C GLN A 178 0.69 -4.25 -18.54
N GLN A 179 0.36 -3.11 -17.94
CA GLN A 179 0.69 -1.79 -18.48
C GLN A 179 2.21 -1.56 -18.54
N LEU A 180 2.96 -1.87 -17.47
CA LEU A 180 4.42 -1.69 -17.46
C LEU A 180 5.13 -2.75 -18.32
N ALA A 181 4.63 -3.99 -18.36
CA ALA A 181 5.15 -5.05 -19.21
C ALA A 181 5.04 -4.70 -20.70
N SER A 182 3.93 -4.08 -21.11
CA SER A 182 3.77 -3.63 -22.51
C SER A 182 4.78 -2.54 -22.92
N ARG A 183 5.29 -1.73 -21.96
CA ARG A 183 6.24 -0.64 -22.18
C ARG A 183 7.70 -1.08 -22.04
N TYR A 184 8.00 -1.95 -21.05
CA TYR A 184 9.38 -2.28 -20.65
C TYR A 184 9.78 -3.75 -20.90
N GLY A 185 8.82 -4.59 -21.30
CA GLY A 185 9.01 -6.00 -21.62
C GLY A 185 8.56 -6.93 -20.51
N GLU A 186 7.88 -8.03 -20.88
CA GLU A 186 7.34 -9.03 -19.95
C GLU A 186 8.42 -9.70 -19.12
N GLN A 187 9.63 -9.89 -19.67
CA GLN A 187 10.77 -10.53 -19.00
C GLN A 187 11.34 -9.68 -17.84
N LYS A 188 10.96 -8.42 -17.71
CA LYS A 188 11.38 -7.52 -16.62
C LYS A 188 10.28 -7.28 -15.58
N CYS A 189 9.02 -7.47 -15.95
CA CYS A 189 7.87 -7.09 -15.14
C CYS A 189 7.26 -8.30 -14.43
N TYR A 190 7.10 -8.19 -13.11
CA TYR A 190 6.57 -9.27 -12.28
C TYR A 190 5.53 -8.72 -11.31
N HIS A 191 4.33 -9.29 -11.33
CA HIS A 191 3.33 -8.97 -10.33
C HIS A 191 3.71 -9.62 -8.98
N ILE A 192 3.97 -8.80 -7.98
CA ILE A 192 4.23 -9.19 -6.61
C ILE A 192 3.38 -8.29 -5.69
N PRO A 193 2.27 -8.75 -5.15
CA PRO A 193 1.38 -7.96 -4.32
C PRO A 193 2.10 -7.32 -3.13
N SER A 194 1.50 -6.28 -2.54
CA SER A 194 2.05 -5.60 -1.36
C SER A 194 2.20 -6.55 -0.18
N PHE A 195 3.28 -6.35 0.61
CA PHE A 195 3.48 -7.05 1.87
C PHE A 195 2.55 -6.49 2.94
N HIS A 196 2.19 -7.32 3.91
CA HIS A 196 1.26 -6.98 4.99
C HIS A 196 1.69 -7.61 6.32
N GLY A 197 0.99 -7.28 7.41
CA GLY A 197 1.35 -7.71 8.75
C GLY A 197 0.90 -9.11 9.16
N HIS A 198 0.17 -9.82 8.29
CA HIS A 198 -0.47 -11.09 8.64
C HIS A 198 0.35 -12.28 8.13
N ASP A 199 0.48 -13.31 8.96
CA ASP A 199 1.13 -14.58 8.60
C ASP A 199 0.09 -15.69 8.34
N SER A 200 -1.12 -15.57 8.87
CA SER A 200 -2.25 -16.49 8.71
C SER A 200 -3.58 -15.76 8.83
N VAL A 201 -4.67 -16.43 8.41
CA VAL A 201 -6.04 -15.94 8.64
C VAL A 201 -6.35 -16.08 10.14
N THR A 202 -6.80 -14.98 10.75
CA THR A 202 -7.15 -14.89 12.18
C THR A 202 -8.61 -14.52 12.40
N ALA A 203 -9.42 -14.54 11.32
CA ALA A 203 -10.86 -14.32 11.39
C ALA A 203 -11.51 -15.34 12.33
N LYS A 204 -12.51 -14.87 13.11
CA LYS A 204 -13.22 -15.71 14.08
C LYS A 204 -14.52 -16.21 13.50
N GLU A 205 -14.88 -17.44 13.83
CA GLU A 205 -16.20 -17.99 13.55
C GLU A 205 -17.32 -17.25 14.30
N GLY A 206 -18.56 -17.51 13.88
CA GLY A 206 -19.75 -17.03 14.54
C GLY A 206 -20.24 -15.66 14.04
N LEU A 207 -21.13 -15.07 14.82
CA LEU A 207 -21.75 -13.78 14.51
C LEU A 207 -20.95 -12.63 15.09
N GLY A 208 -21.12 -11.45 14.48
CA GLY A 208 -20.73 -10.17 15.07
C GLY A 208 -21.93 -9.24 15.09
N SER A 209 -21.91 -8.23 15.96
CA SER A 209 -23.10 -7.42 16.27
C SER A 209 -23.18 -6.10 15.51
N TYR A 210 -22.21 -5.76 14.68
CA TYR A 210 -22.19 -4.47 13.97
C TYR A 210 -21.45 -4.55 12.62
N CYS A 211 -21.74 -3.55 11.78
CA CYS A 211 -20.97 -3.25 10.58
C CYS A 211 -19.82 -2.31 10.90
N LEU A 212 -18.64 -2.52 10.30
CA LEU A 212 -17.44 -1.70 10.51
C LEU A 212 -16.94 -1.12 9.19
N TYR A 213 -16.68 0.20 9.17
CA TYR A 213 -15.85 0.86 8.19
C TYR A 213 -14.56 1.36 8.85
N GLN A 214 -13.41 1.16 8.22
CA GLN A 214 -12.13 1.61 8.74
C GLN A 214 -11.27 2.32 7.69
N GLY A 215 -10.50 3.33 8.13
CA GLY A 215 -9.56 4.03 7.26
C GLY A 215 -8.90 5.25 7.89
N LYS A 216 -7.91 5.80 7.22
CA LYS A 216 -7.38 7.13 7.58
C LYS A 216 -8.37 8.19 7.07
N LEU A 217 -9.19 8.75 7.98
CA LEU A 217 -10.32 9.61 7.65
C LEU A 217 -9.93 11.03 7.18
N SER A 218 -8.66 11.42 7.34
CA SER A 218 -8.11 12.64 6.74
C SER A 218 -7.76 12.48 5.24
N VAL A 219 -7.78 11.26 4.71
CA VAL A 219 -7.62 11.01 3.28
C VAL A 219 -8.96 11.25 2.59
N PRO A 220 -9.06 12.15 1.60
CA PRO A 220 -10.34 12.55 0.97
C PRO A 220 -11.16 11.36 0.48
N GLU A 221 -10.55 10.37 -0.15
CA GLU A 221 -11.21 9.16 -0.63
C GLU A 221 -11.91 8.39 0.50
N ASN A 222 -11.24 8.24 1.65
CA ASN A 222 -11.80 7.54 2.80
C ASN A 222 -12.91 8.36 3.49
N ALA A 223 -12.75 9.67 3.54
CA ALA A 223 -13.79 10.57 4.08
C ALA A 223 -15.07 10.52 3.23
N ILE A 224 -14.94 10.61 1.89
CA ILE A 224 -16.06 10.50 0.95
C ILE A 224 -16.75 9.14 1.08
N ALA A 225 -15.99 8.06 1.20
CA ALA A 225 -16.55 6.72 1.38
C ALA A 225 -17.30 6.58 2.72
N ALA A 226 -16.76 7.15 3.81
CA ALA A 226 -17.44 7.17 5.10
C ALA A 226 -18.74 7.99 5.05
N GLU A 227 -18.72 9.21 4.49
CA GLU A 227 -19.90 10.06 4.30
C GLU A 227 -20.96 9.34 3.47
N TYR A 228 -20.59 8.72 2.34
CA TYR A 228 -21.51 7.93 1.50
C TYR A 228 -22.16 6.78 2.28
N LEU A 229 -21.39 6.00 3.05
CA LEU A 229 -21.93 4.92 3.86
C LEU A 229 -22.92 5.45 4.92
N ILE A 230 -22.63 6.59 5.53
CA ILE A 230 -23.53 7.24 6.49
C ILE A 230 -24.84 7.63 5.78
N THR A 231 -24.78 8.44 4.73
CA THR A 231 -25.96 9.12 4.16
C THR A 231 -26.78 8.24 3.25
N GLU A 232 -26.15 7.40 2.43
CA GLU A 232 -26.82 6.63 1.40
C GLU A 232 -27.15 5.19 1.82
N VAL A 233 -26.38 4.65 2.81
CA VAL A 233 -26.52 3.23 3.18
C VAL A 233 -27.17 3.05 4.54
N PHE A 234 -26.64 3.69 5.59
CA PHE A 234 -27.02 3.39 6.99
C PHE A 234 -27.93 4.44 7.65
N ALA A 235 -28.13 5.63 7.06
CA ALA A 235 -28.95 6.72 7.63
C ALA A 235 -30.36 6.28 8.04
N GLU A 236 -31.04 5.54 7.16
CA GLU A 236 -32.41 5.10 7.36
C GLU A 236 -32.48 3.61 7.79
N SER A 237 -31.61 3.20 8.71
CA SER A 237 -31.57 1.82 9.20
C SER A 237 -31.37 1.76 10.71
N ASN A 238 -31.66 0.60 11.29
CA ASN A 238 -31.35 0.30 12.69
C ASN A 238 -30.08 -0.57 12.81
N ILE A 239 -29.33 -0.74 11.71
CA ILE A 239 -28.11 -1.56 11.69
C ILE A 239 -27.01 -0.82 12.46
N PRO A 240 -26.42 -1.40 13.53
CA PRO A 240 -25.30 -0.79 14.22
C PRO A 240 -24.10 -0.64 13.26
N PHE A 241 -23.67 0.60 13.05
CA PHE A 241 -22.57 0.92 12.14
C PHE A 241 -21.48 1.71 12.86
N ILE A 242 -20.27 1.17 12.88
CA ILE A 242 -19.09 1.80 13.47
C ILE A 242 -18.16 2.30 12.37
N ILE A 243 -17.73 3.54 12.50
CA ILE A 243 -16.67 4.14 11.67
C ILE A 243 -15.46 4.37 12.57
N ALA A 244 -14.33 3.75 12.23
CA ALA A 244 -13.11 3.87 13.04
C ALA A 244 -11.92 4.34 12.17
N GLY A 245 -11.17 5.34 12.68
CA GLY A 245 -9.99 5.78 11.93
C GLY A 245 -9.36 7.07 12.40
N MET A 246 -8.23 7.36 11.74
CA MET A 246 -7.36 8.49 12.10
C MET A 246 -7.84 9.81 11.50
N ASP A 247 -7.73 10.87 12.31
CA ASP A 247 -7.91 12.27 11.90
C ASP A 247 -9.26 12.56 11.19
N PRO A 248 -10.44 12.21 11.75
CA PRO A 248 -11.73 12.56 11.17
C PRO A 248 -11.93 14.08 11.16
N SER A 249 -12.54 14.60 10.09
CA SER A 249 -12.93 16.00 10.00
C SER A 249 -14.07 16.34 10.96
N GLU A 250 -14.20 17.61 11.37
CA GLU A 250 -15.33 18.07 12.19
C GLU A 250 -16.68 17.82 11.50
N ARG A 251 -16.73 17.96 10.18
CA ARG A 251 -17.92 17.62 9.38
C ARG A 251 -18.33 16.16 9.56
N LEU A 252 -17.37 15.24 9.50
CA LEU A 252 -17.66 13.80 9.66
C LEU A 252 -18.13 13.50 11.08
N LYS A 253 -17.57 14.12 12.10
CA LYS A 253 -18.02 13.99 13.50
C LYS A 253 -19.47 14.44 13.67
N GLN A 254 -19.80 15.64 13.21
CA GLN A 254 -21.17 16.17 13.25
C GLN A 254 -22.15 15.28 12.49
N LEU A 255 -21.75 14.77 11.33
CA LEU A 255 -22.62 13.89 10.54
C LEU A 255 -22.94 12.57 11.28
N THR A 256 -21.97 11.98 11.97
CA THR A 256 -22.21 10.73 12.74
C THR A 256 -23.11 10.97 13.95
N GLU A 257 -23.09 12.14 14.57
CA GLU A 257 -23.97 12.49 15.70
C GLU A 257 -25.46 12.61 15.31
N THR A 258 -25.74 12.74 14.00
CA THR A 258 -27.13 12.87 13.49
C THR A 258 -27.90 11.54 13.59
N TYR A 259 -27.23 10.41 13.60
CA TYR A 259 -27.86 9.09 13.49
C TYR A 259 -27.53 8.20 14.69
N ALA A 260 -28.56 7.73 15.41
CA ALA A 260 -28.40 6.98 16.65
C ALA A 260 -27.75 5.59 16.47
N ASN A 261 -27.84 5.01 15.29
CA ASN A 261 -27.25 3.70 14.94
C ASN A 261 -25.79 3.81 14.48
N ILE A 262 -25.22 5.03 14.35
CA ILE A 262 -23.87 5.24 13.82
C ILE A 262 -22.94 5.74 14.94
N THR A 263 -21.80 5.10 15.09
CA THR A 263 -20.79 5.45 16.09
C THR A 263 -19.44 5.75 15.41
N LEU A 264 -18.86 6.92 15.70
CA LEU A 264 -17.51 7.25 15.28
C LEU A 264 -16.52 6.96 16.42
N ILE A 265 -15.45 6.22 16.11
CA ILE A 265 -14.32 5.97 17.01
C ILE A 265 -13.09 6.67 16.40
N PRO A 266 -12.78 7.91 16.82
CA PRO A 266 -11.68 8.66 16.29
C PRO A 266 -10.35 8.20 16.89
N ASN A 267 -9.31 8.11 16.06
CA ASN A 267 -7.92 7.81 16.45
C ASN A 267 -7.78 6.60 17.38
N PRO A 268 -8.39 5.44 17.06
CA PRO A 268 -8.22 4.23 17.86
C PRO A 268 -6.76 3.80 17.87
N ASP A 269 -6.30 3.27 18.98
CA ASP A 269 -5.02 2.57 19.05
C ASP A 269 -5.09 1.20 18.35
N ASP A 270 -3.94 0.56 18.17
CA ASP A 270 -3.84 -0.72 17.47
C ASP A 270 -4.66 -1.82 18.16
N SER A 271 -4.71 -1.83 19.49
CA SER A 271 -5.46 -2.82 20.27
C SER A 271 -6.97 -2.66 20.09
N THR A 272 -7.44 -1.42 20.12
CA THR A 272 -8.85 -1.06 19.84
C THR A 272 -9.23 -1.42 18.41
N MET A 273 -8.38 -1.11 17.43
CA MET A 273 -8.63 -1.49 16.04
C MET A 273 -8.71 -3.00 15.84
N GLN A 274 -7.79 -3.77 16.45
CA GLN A 274 -7.82 -5.23 16.40
C GLN A 274 -9.12 -5.79 17.00
N LYS A 275 -9.56 -5.26 18.14
CA LYS A 275 -10.81 -5.65 18.78
C LYS A 275 -11.99 -5.35 17.86
N LEU A 276 -12.13 -4.11 17.38
CA LEU A 276 -13.20 -3.71 16.45
C LEU A 276 -13.23 -4.60 15.21
N THR A 277 -12.08 -4.90 14.62
CA THR A 277 -11.98 -5.75 13.43
C THR A 277 -12.43 -7.19 13.72
N SER A 278 -11.99 -7.75 14.86
CA SER A 278 -12.30 -9.15 15.21
C SER A 278 -13.73 -9.38 15.71
N GLU A 279 -14.41 -8.34 16.21
CA GLU A 279 -15.77 -8.43 16.76
C GLU A 279 -16.85 -8.03 15.74
N ALA A 280 -16.50 -7.25 14.71
CA ALA A 280 -17.43 -6.89 13.64
C ALA A 280 -17.99 -8.14 12.94
N GLY A 281 -19.29 -8.12 12.64
CA GLY A 281 -19.95 -9.15 11.82
C GLY A 281 -19.68 -8.91 10.33
N VAL A 282 -19.76 -7.66 9.90
CA VAL A 282 -19.60 -7.27 8.49
C VAL A 282 -18.65 -6.07 8.39
N HIS A 283 -17.64 -6.20 7.58
CA HIS A 283 -16.77 -5.10 7.17
C HIS A 283 -17.32 -4.51 5.88
N VAL A 284 -17.78 -3.27 5.93
CA VAL A 284 -18.33 -2.59 4.74
C VAL A 284 -17.30 -1.61 4.22
N MET A 285 -16.81 -1.86 3.01
CA MET A 285 -15.75 -1.04 2.41
C MET A 285 -16.10 -0.69 0.98
N VAL A 286 -16.22 0.59 0.71
CA VAL A 286 -16.42 1.12 -0.64
C VAL A 286 -15.28 2.04 -1.02
N THR A 287 -15.01 2.12 -2.32
CA THR A 287 -14.08 3.09 -2.92
C THR A 287 -14.64 3.58 -4.25
N PHE A 288 -14.31 4.82 -4.60
CA PHE A 288 -14.67 5.43 -5.87
C PHE A 288 -13.48 5.50 -6.83
N GLN A 289 -12.35 4.92 -6.43
CA GLN A 289 -11.14 4.79 -7.25
C GLN A 289 -10.75 3.31 -7.37
N ALA A 290 -10.64 2.84 -8.60
CA ALA A 290 -10.35 1.43 -8.92
C ALA A 290 -8.84 1.10 -8.93
N THR A 291 -7.95 2.04 -8.58
CA THR A 291 -6.50 1.85 -8.72
C THR A 291 -5.84 1.17 -7.51
N GLY A 292 -4.95 0.24 -7.79
CA GLY A 292 -4.05 -0.41 -6.81
C GLY A 292 -4.73 -1.36 -5.83
N LEU A 293 -3.92 -2.21 -5.18
CA LEU A 293 -4.39 -3.10 -4.11
C LEU A 293 -4.73 -2.30 -2.85
N LYS A 294 -5.96 -2.43 -2.39
CA LYS A 294 -6.42 -1.78 -1.16
C LYS A 294 -5.99 -2.59 0.06
N LEU A 295 -4.89 -2.21 0.71
CA LEU A 295 -4.36 -2.91 1.89
C LEU A 295 -5.39 -3.07 3.02
N LYS A 296 -6.33 -2.12 3.18
CA LYS A 296 -7.41 -2.23 4.17
C LYS A 296 -8.31 -3.45 3.89
N LEU A 297 -8.62 -3.75 2.62
CA LEU A 297 -9.37 -4.95 2.25
C LEU A 297 -8.58 -6.21 2.58
N LEU A 298 -7.31 -6.25 2.18
CA LEU A 298 -6.46 -7.40 2.45
C LEU A 298 -6.34 -7.66 3.96
N ASN A 299 -6.08 -6.63 4.76
CA ASN A 299 -6.01 -6.75 6.22
C ASN A 299 -7.32 -7.28 6.81
N THR A 300 -8.47 -6.81 6.31
CA THR A 300 -9.78 -7.27 6.76
C THR A 300 -10.05 -8.72 6.37
N LEU A 301 -9.65 -9.15 5.18
CA LEU A 301 -9.79 -10.55 4.77
C LEU A 301 -8.97 -11.51 5.64
N TYR A 302 -7.82 -11.06 6.19
CA TYR A 302 -7.05 -11.86 7.14
C TYR A 302 -7.65 -11.92 8.54
N SER A 303 -8.33 -10.88 9.03
CA SER A 303 -8.68 -10.75 10.44
C SER A 303 -10.16 -10.56 10.77
N GLY A 304 -10.97 -10.13 9.80
CA GLY A 304 -12.39 -9.86 9.97
C GLY A 304 -13.29 -10.97 9.43
N ARG A 305 -14.60 -10.92 9.76
CA ARG A 305 -15.61 -11.85 9.24
C ARG A 305 -16.03 -11.49 7.81
N HIS A 306 -17.32 -11.28 7.54
CA HIS A 306 -17.82 -10.96 6.21
C HIS A 306 -17.27 -9.65 5.68
N CYS A 307 -16.84 -9.64 4.42
CA CYS A 307 -16.41 -8.43 3.70
C CYS A 307 -17.45 -8.08 2.64
N LEU A 308 -18.13 -6.96 2.82
CA LEU A 308 -19.10 -6.41 1.88
C LEU A 308 -18.50 -5.17 1.20
N VAL A 309 -18.38 -5.21 -0.11
CA VAL A 309 -17.60 -4.23 -0.87
C VAL A 309 -18.32 -3.81 -2.15
N ASN A 310 -17.96 -2.66 -2.73
CA ASN A 310 -18.35 -2.36 -4.10
C ASN A 310 -17.34 -2.92 -5.11
N GLN A 311 -17.71 -3.02 -6.39
CA GLN A 311 -16.87 -3.59 -7.45
C GLN A 311 -15.49 -2.96 -7.53
N ASN A 312 -15.38 -1.63 -7.40
CA ASN A 312 -14.11 -0.91 -7.46
C ASN A 312 -13.12 -1.33 -6.36
N MET A 313 -13.60 -1.87 -5.23
CA MET A 313 -12.74 -2.31 -4.13
C MET A 313 -11.90 -3.54 -4.48
N VAL A 314 -12.43 -4.40 -5.35
CA VAL A 314 -11.79 -5.67 -5.76
C VAL A 314 -11.25 -5.65 -7.19
N GLU A 315 -11.46 -4.56 -7.92
CA GLU A 315 -10.99 -4.43 -9.30
C GLU A 315 -9.46 -4.54 -9.40
N GLY A 316 -8.97 -5.31 -10.36
CA GLY A 316 -7.54 -5.58 -10.54
C GLY A 316 -6.92 -6.48 -9.47
N THR A 317 -7.75 -7.17 -8.68
CA THR A 317 -7.29 -8.12 -7.63
C THR A 317 -7.92 -9.51 -7.83
N TRP A 318 -7.36 -10.54 -7.18
CA TRP A 318 -7.96 -11.87 -7.13
C TRP A 318 -8.85 -12.09 -5.90
N LEU A 319 -9.33 -10.98 -5.28
CA LEU A 319 -10.05 -11.02 -4.00
C LEU A 319 -11.58 -11.03 -4.14
N ALA A 320 -12.10 -10.92 -5.36
CA ALA A 320 -13.54 -10.83 -5.62
C ALA A 320 -14.34 -12.01 -5.02
N ASN A 321 -13.81 -13.23 -5.16
CA ASN A 321 -14.47 -14.45 -4.65
C ASN A 321 -14.44 -14.58 -3.12
N LEU A 322 -13.69 -13.72 -2.41
CA LEU A 322 -13.61 -13.69 -0.96
C LEU A 322 -14.51 -12.59 -0.34
N CYS A 323 -15.25 -11.87 -1.18
CA CYS A 323 -16.06 -10.73 -0.81
C CYS A 323 -17.49 -10.89 -1.29
N HIS A 324 -18.43 -10.28 -0.58
CA HIS A 324 -19.78 -10.00 -1.08
C HIS A 324 -19.72 -8.66 -1.82
N ILE A 325 -20.15 -8.65 -3.09
CA ILE A 325 -20.02 -7.46 -3.95
C ILE A 325 -21.41 -6.87 -4.19
N GLU A 326 -21.57 -5.58 -3.86
CA GLU A 326 -22.80 -4.84 -4.08
C GLU A 326 -22.48 -3.37 -4.41
N ASN A 327 -23.14 -2.81 -5.42
CA ASN A 327 -22.90 -1.44 -5.86
C ASN A 327 -24.05 -0.48 -5.53
N ASP A 328 -25.27 -1.01 -5.42
CA ASP A 328 -26.46 -0.24 -5.08
C ASP A 328 -26.53 -0.02 -3.55
N PRO A 329 -26.76 1.21 -3.07
CA PRO A 329 -26.75 1.50 -1.63
C PRO A 329 -27.83 0.77 -0.84
N LEU A 330 -29.03 0.60 -1.41
CA LEU A 330 -30.10 -0.09 -0.72
C LEU A 330 -29.83 -1.59 -0.62
N LYS A 331 -29.35 -2.21 -1.71
CA LYS A 331 -28.92 -3.61 -1.69
C LYS A 331 -27.72 -3.84 -0.80
N LEU A 332 -26.80 -2.88 -0.72
CA LEU A 332 -25.64 -2.93 0.18
C LEU A 332 -26.10 -2.96 1.63
N ARG A 333 -27.10 -2.12 2.00
CA ARG A 333 -27.76 -2.14 3.31
C ARG A 333 -28.44 -3.48 3.60
N ASP A 334 -29.27 -3.97 2.68
CA ASP A 334 -30.03 -5.21 2.86
C ASP A 334 -29.06 -6.41 2.99
N ARG A 335 -27.98 -6.41 2.19
CA ARG A 335 -26.94 -7.43 2.29
C ARG A 335 -26.18 -7.36 3.62
N ALA A 336 -25.89 -6.16 4.12
CA ALA A 336 -25.27 -5.97 5.43
C ALA A 336 -26.14 -6.53 6.56
N ALA A 337 -27.44 -6.25 6.54
CA ALA A 337 -28.40 -6.81 7.51
C ALA A 337 -28.42 -8.35 7.47
N SER A 338 -28.55 -8.93 6.28
CA SER A 338 -28.53 -10.40 6.10
C SER A 338 -27.23 -11.04 6.60
N LEU A 339 -26.08 -10.40 6.35
CA LEU A 339 -24.78 -10.93 6.76
C LEU A 339 -24.55 -10.84 8.27
N LEU A 340 -25.16 -9.87 8.97
CA LEU A 340 -25.10 -9.81 10.43
C LEU A 340 -25.83 -10.99 11.09
N GLU A 341 -26.81 -11.57 10.40
CA GLU A 341 -27.57 -12.75 10.86
C GLU A 341 -26.96 -14.08 10.36
N THR A 342 -25.92 -14.00 9.50
CA THR A 342 -25.25 -15.17 8.91
C THR A 342 -23.95 -15.46 9.66
N PRO A 343 -23.79 -16.62 10.33
CA PRO A 343 -22.54 -16.95 10.98
C PRO A 343 -21.39 -17.08 9.96
N PHE A 344 -20.23 -16.54 10.30
CA PHE A 344 -18.99 -16.82 9.61
C PHE A 344 -18.49 -18.20 10.03
N THR A 345 -18.19 -19.07 9.09
CA THR A 345 -17.96 -20.50 9.33
C THR A 345 -16.51 -20.90 9.17
N THR A 346 -16.13 -22.09 9.63
CA THR A 346 -14.84 -22.73 9.35
C THR A 346 -14.59 -22.83 7.84
N GLU A 347 -15.64 -23.11 7.05
CA GLU A 347 -15.53 -23.18 5.59
C GLU A 347 -15.15 -21.82 4.98
N ASP A 348 -15.72 -20.72 5.48
CA ASP A 348 -15.34 -19.37 5.05
C ASP A 348 -13.87 -19.07 5.37
N ILE A 349 -13.37 -19.53 6.54
CA ILE A 349 -11.96 -19.40 6.91
C ILE A 349 -11.08 -20.18 5.94
N ASN A 350 -11.41 -21.45 5.66
CA ASN A 350 -10.67 -22.30 4.73
C ASN A 350 -10.63 -21.70 3.32
N GLN A 351 -11.75 -21.17 2.84
CA GLN A 351 -11.82 -20.49 1.53
C GLN A 351 -10.92 -19.26 1.50
N ARG A 352 -10.82 -18.51 2.61
CA ARG A 352 -9.90 -17.37 2.71
C ARG A 352 -8.44 -17.80 2.74
N GLU A 353 -8.09 -18.84 3.47
CA GLU A 353 -6.72 -19.37 3.48
C GLU A 353 -6.25 -19.74 2.08
N VAL A 354 -7.09 -20.44 1.32
CA VAL A 354 -6.80 -20.81 -0.06
C VAL A 354 -6.75 -19.57 -0.97
N GLY A 355 -7.76 -18.70 -0.91
CA GLY A 355 -7.86 -17.52 -1.78
C GLY A 355 -6.79 -16.44 -1.51
N LEU A 356 -6.25 -16.41 -0.29
CA LEU A 356 -5.20 -15.47 0.09
C LEU A 356 -3.76 -16.01 -0.15
N MET A 357 -3.59 -17.25 -0.60
CA MET A 357 -2.25 -17.79 -0.91
C MET A 357 -1.42 -16.90 -1.84
N PRO A 358 -1.96 -16.30 -2.92
CA PRO A 358 -1.19 -15.40 -3.78
C PRO A 358 -0.66 -14.16 -3.05
N TYR A 359 -1.26 -13.81 -1.92
CA TYR A 359 -0.87 -12.69 -1.07
C TYR A 359 0.04 -13.09 0.10
N ASN A 360 0.44 -14.35 0.20
CA ASN A 360 1.29 -14.85 1.28
C ASN A 360 2.69 -14.20 1.21
N ASN A 361 3.14 -13.62 2.33
CA ASN A 361 4.44 -12.95 2.42
C ASN A 361 5.62 -13.92 2.18
N MET A 362 5.48 -15.18 2.55
CA MET A 362 6.53 -16.19 2.38
C MET A 362 6.82 -16.43 0.89
N GLU A 363 5.79 -16.61 0.07
CA GLU A 363 5.95 -16.84 -1.37
C GLU A 363 6.49 -15.57 -2.07
N LYS A 364 5.98 -14.39 -1.70
CA LYS A 364 6.45 -13.12 -2.25
C LYS A 364 7.94 -12.89 -1.98
N ARG A 365 8.41 -13.11 -0.75
CA ARG A 365 9.83 -12.91 -0.41
C ARG A 365 10.75 -13.90 -1.13
N ARG A 366 10.35 -15.19 -1.24
CA ARG A 366 11.10 -16.18 -2.01
C ARG A 366 11.24 -15.75 -3.46
N ARG A 367 10.13 -15.35 -4.08
CA ARG A 367 10.12 -14.89 -5.47
C ARG A 367 11.01 -13.67 -5.69
N ILE A 368 10.98 -12.68 -4.79
CA ILE A 368 11.88 -11.51 -4.87
C ILE A 368 13.34 -11.94 -4.80
N ILE A 369 13.69 -12.81 -3.84
CA ILE A 369 15.06 -13.32 -3.67
C ILE A 369 15.51 -14.05 -4.94
N ASP A 370 14.70 -14.96 -5.46
CA ASP A 370 15.01 -15.72 -6.67
C ASP A 370 15.22 -14.79 -7.88
N LEU A 371 14.36 -13.80 -8.07
CA LEU A 371 14.46 -12.85 -9.19
C LEU A 371 15.73 -11.99 -9.10
N ILE A 372 16.10 -11.51 -7.93
CA ILE A 372 17.27 -10.64 -7.74
C ILE A 372 18.56 -11.46 -7.95
N TRP A 373 18.72 -12.57 -7.23
CA TRP A 373 20.01 -13.30 -7.21
C TRP A 373 20.22 -14.27 -8.36
N ARG A 374 19.15 -14.71 -9.08
CA ARG A 374 19.33 -15.41 -10.38
C ARG A 374 19.93 -14.48 -11.43
N ARG A 375 19.55 -13.21 -11.45
CA ARG A 375 20.13 -12.23 -12.38
C ARG A 375 21.56 -11.87 -12.02
N GLU A 376 21.88 -11.78 -10.73
CA GLU A 376 23.25 -11.56 -10.26
C GLU A 376 24.21 -12.67 -10.71
N THR A 377 23.74 -13.93 -10.77
CA THR A 377 24.53 -15.10 -11.20
C THR A 377 24.55 -15.31 -12.73
N GLY A 378 23.87 -14.47 -13.52
CA GLY A 378 23.80 -14.59 -14.98
C GLY A 378 23.05 -15.84 -15.49
N MET A 379 22.34 -16.54 -14.62
CA MET A 379 21.50 -17.68 -15.01
C MET A 379 20.12 -17.13 -15.51
N ASN A 380 19.98 -17.06 -16.83
CA ASN A 380 18.71 -16.76 -17.52
C ASN A 380 17.75 -17.96 -17.52
#